data_34af69c93f7718e790dd9338fe3a18dc
#
_entry.id   34af69c93f7718e790dd9338fe3a18dc
#
_cell.length_a   1.000
_cell.length_b   1.000
_cell.length_c   1.000
_cell.angle_alpha   90.00
_cell.angle_beta   90.00
_cell.angle_gamma   90.00
#
_symmetry.space_group_name_H-M   'P 1'
#
loop_
_entity.id
_entity.type
_entity.pdbx_description
1 polymer ?
#
loop_
_entity_poly.entity_id
_entity_poly.type
_entity_poly.pdbx_seq_one_letter_code
_entity_poly.pdbx_strand_id
1 'polypeptide(L)'
;CTERLLYRLSLSPHRTRFVLKGAMLLIVWGEGSSERVTRDADLLGFGDNSPAIVTATFREICSVTVDNDGVEFEMESVVAEEIRAEQEYVGVRVTMRARVGNARIPVQADIGFGDAFTLEPEEIEFPSLLDLPRPILRAYTKETALAEKFEAMVTLGEAAGVDGFEFQ
;
A
#
# COMPACT_ATOMS: atom_id res chain seq x y z
N CYS A 1 7.12 -9.09 -6.06
CA CYS A 1 6.49 -8.23 -7.09
C CYS A 1 6.01 -6.91 -6.50
N THR A 2 5.35 -6.90 -5.33
CA THR A 2 4.84 -5.68 -4.68
C THR A 2 5.96 -4.66 -4.44
N GLU A 3 7.12 -5.07 -3.95
CA GLU A 3 8.29 -4.22 -3.81
C GLU A 3 8.71 -3.57 -5.15
N ARG A 4 8.64 -4.31 -6.27
CA ARG A 4 8.96 -3.77 -7.61
C ARG A 4 7.88 -2.82 -8.15
N LEU A 5 6.63 -2.98 -7.70
CA LEU A 5 5.59 -1.98 -7.93
C LEU A 5 5.91 -0.68 -7.18
N LEU A 6 6.29 -0.78 -5.91
CA LEU A 6 6.69 0.37 -5.10
C LEU A 6 7.93 1.08 -5.68
N TYR A 7 8.87 0.32 -6.27
CA TYR A 7 10.01 0.90 -6.94
C TYR A 7 9.61 1.71 -8.18
N ARG A 8 8.71 1.19 -9.02
CA ARG A 8 8.18 1.94 -10.17
C ARG A 8 7.37 3.16 -9.71
N LEU A 9 6.60 3.05 -8.64
CA LEU A 9 5.91 4.18 -8.04
C LEU A 9 6.90 5.28 -7.62
N SER A 10 8.02 4.91 -6.97
CA SER A 10 9.03 5.87 -6.50
C SER A 10 9.70 6.65 -7.64
N LEU A 11 9.78 6.08 -8.83
CA LEU A 11 10.36 6.70 -10.02
C LEU A 11 9.31 7.41 -10.90
N SER A 12 8.02 7.19 -10.64
CA SER A 12 6.93 7.74 -11.43
C SER A 12 6.64 9.21 -11.07
N PRO A 13 5.98 9.96 -11.96
CA PRO A 13 5.47 11.30 -11.65
C PRO A 13 4.41 11.29 -10.53
N HIS A 14 3.89 10.11 -10.18
CA HIS A 14 2.85 9.93 -9.17
C HIS A 14 3.40 9.68 -7.76
N ARG A 15 4.73 9.68 -7.56
CA ARG A 15 5.34 9.37 -6.25
C ARG A 15 4.80 10.21 -5.08
N THR A 16 4.48 11.47 -5.33
CA THR A 16 3.98 12.39 -4.30
C THR A 16 2.49 12.23 -4.03
N ARG A 17 1.76 11.53 -4.91
CA ARG A 17 0.32 11.28 -4.79
C ARG A 17 -0.01 10.16 -3.81
N PHE A 18 0.97 9.33 -3.45
CA PHE A 18 0.77 8.18 -2.58
C PHE A 18 1.74 8.18 -1.40
N VAL A 19 1.25 7.67 -0.28
CA VAL A 19 2.02 7.48 0.94
C VAL A 19 1.86 6.04 1.39
N LEU A 20 2.96 5.34 1.61
CA LEU A 20 2.95 3.95 2.09
C LEU A 20 2.48 3.92 3.54
N LYS A 21 1.56 3.00 3.83
CA LYS A 21 1.04 2.73 5.17
C LYS A 21 0.91 1.23 5.43
N GLY A 22 0.30 0.88 6.53
CA GLY A 22 -0.06 -0.51 6.83
C GLY A 22 1.11 -1.42 7.20
N ALA A 23 0.87 -2.71 7.05
CA ALA A 23 1.78 -3.74 7.59
C ALA A 23 3.14 -3.81 6.90
N MET A 24 3.28 -3.29 5.67
CA MET A 24 4.59 -3.25 4.99
C MET A 24 5.61 -2.36 5.72
N LEU A 25 5.16 -1.37 6.49
CA LEU A 25 6.06 -0.53 7.28
C LEU A 25 6.79 -1.30 8.40
N LEU A 26 6.22 -2.39 8.89
CA LEU A 26 6.89 -3.25 9.88
C LEU A 26 8.18 -3.86 9.33
N ILE A 27 8.24 -4.09 8.01
CA ILE A 27 9.46 -4.57 7.34
C ILE A 27 10.56 -3.50 7.40
N VAL A 28 10.18 -2.23 7.15
CA VAL A 28 11.12 -1.09 7.19
C VAL A 28 11.68 -0.88 8.58
N TRP A 29 10.85 -1.03 9.60
CA TRP A 29 11.26 -0.80 11.00
C TRP A 29 11.96 -2.00 11.63
N GLY A 30 12.13 -3.11 10.89
CA GLY A 30 12.79 -4.33 11.40
C GLY A 30 11.99 -5.07 12.47
N GLU A 31 10.72 -4.72 12.66
CA GLU A 31 9.82 -5.31 13.67
C GLU A 31 9.00 -6.47 13.12
N GLY A 32 9.07 -6.69 11.80
CA GLY A 32 8.41 -7.80 11.15
C GLY A 32 9.17 -9.10 11.41
N SER A 33 8.66 -9.95 12.32
CA SER A 33 9.06 -11.35 12.31
C SER A 33 8.75 -11.91 10.94
N SER A 34 9.67 -12.67 10.35
CA SER A 34 9.62 -13.21 8.99
C SER A 34 8.41 -14.11 8.66
N GLU A 35 7.49 -14.28 9.61
CA GLU A 35 6.37 -15.21 9.51
C GLU A 35 5.13 -14.65 8.79
N ARG A 36 4.97 -13.33 8.71
CA ARG A 36 3.84 -12.71 8.01
C ARG A 36 4.31 -11.84 6.86
N VAL A 37 4.53 -12.46 5.71
CA VAL A 37 4.78 -11.73 4.46
C VAL A 37 3.49 -11.04 4.03
N THR A 38 3.40 -9.73 4.27
CA THR A 38 2.34 -8.91 3.68
C THR A 38 2.58 -8.84 2.17
N ARG A 39 1.59 -9.27 1.39
CA ARG A 39 1.68 -9.31 -0.08
C ARG A 39 1.10 -8.05 -0.72
N ASP A 40 0.20 -7.39 -0.02
CA ASP A 40 -0.56 -6.26 -0.53
C ASP A 40 0.09 -4.96 -0.06
N ALA A 41 0.11 -3.94 -0.93
CA ALA A 41 0.54 -2.61 -0.58
C ALA A 41 -0.66 -1.80 -0.07
N ASP A 42 -0.54 -1.26 1.15
CA ASP A 42 -1.52 -0.31 1.68
C ASP A 42 -1.01 1.11 1.45
N LEU A 43 -1.80 1.92 0.77
CA LEU A 43 -1.44 3.29 0.40
C LEU A 43 -2.50 4.28 0.89
N LEU A 44 -2.08 5.47 1.26
CA LEU A 44 -2.95 6.63 1.31
C LEU A 44 -2.76 7.41 0.00
N GLY A 45 -3.85 7.66 -0.69
CA GLY A 45 -3.88 8.40 -1.96
C GLY A 45 -4.48 9.79 -1.81
N PHE A 46 -4.04 10.71 -2.66
CA PHE A 46 -4.53 12.09 -2.74
C PHE A 46 -5.07 12.38 -4.13
N GLY A 47 -6.06 13.27 -4.19
CA GLY A 47 -6.70 13.69 -5.43
C GLY A 47 -7.84 12.77 -5.86
N ASP A 48 -8.09 12.68 -7.16
CA ASP A 48 -9.23 11.96 -7.72
C ASP A 48 -9.13 10.44 -7.44
N ASN A 49 -10.15 9.91 -6.78
CA ASN A 49 -10.24 8.50 -6.37
C ASN A 49 -11.10 7.65 -7.31
N SER A 50 -11.57 8.21 -8.43
CA SER A 50 -12.37 7.43 -9.38
C SER A 50 -11.59 6.22 -9.90
N PRO A 51 -12.21 5.02 -9.99
CA PRO A 51 -11.53 3.81 -10.45
C PRO A 51 -10.86 3.96 -11.82
N ALA A 52 -11.47 4.75 -12.71
CA ALA A 52 -10.91 5.00 -14.04
C ALA A 52 -9.57 5.75 -13.97
N ILE A 53 -9.50 6.81 -13.17
CA ILE A 53 -8.28 7.62 -12.99
C ILE A 53 -7.22 6.80 -12.23
N VAL A 54 -7.61 6.06 -11.20
CA VAL A 54 -6.69 5.19 -10.45
C VAL A 54 -6.12 4.09 -11.36
N THR A 55 -6.97 3.45 -12.20
CA THR A 55 -6.51 2.47 -13.20
C THR A 55 -5.47 3.07 -14.13
N ALA A 56 -5.75 4.26 -14.70
CA ALA A 56 -4.82 4.95 -15.60
C ALA A 56 -3.49 5.26 -14.90
N THR A 57 -3.56 5.80 -13.68
CA THR A 57 -2.39 6.11 -12.84
C THR A 57 -1.52 4.88 -12.60
N PHE A 58 -2.11 3.74 -12.23
CA PHE A 58 -1.35 2.51 -11.98
C PHE A 58 -0.80 1.88 -13.27
N ARG A 59 -1.47 2.03 -14.41
CA ARG A 59 -0.89 1.67 -15.71
C ARG A 59 0.36 2.48 -16.01
N GLU A 60 0.32 3.79 -15.77
CA GLU A 60 1.51 4.65 -15.94
C GLU A 60 2.64 4.23 -14.98
N ILE A 61 2.34 3.97 -13.70
CA ILE A 61 3.32 3.47 -12.73
C ILE A 61 3.94 2.16 -13.23
N CYS A 62 3.13 1.19 -13.63
CA CYS A 62 3.60 -0.10 -14.13
C CYS A 62 4.43 0.02 -15.43
N SER A 63 4.20 1.06 -16.24
CA SER A 63 4.92 1.31 -17.50
C SER A 63 6.29 1.96 -17.31
N VAL A 64 6.63 2.40 -16.10
CA VAL A 64 7.95 3.02 -15.81
C VAL A 64 9.05 2.04 -16.18
N THR A 65 9.92 2.49 -17.09
CA THR A 65 11.08 1.71 -17.51
C THR A 65 12.12 1.67 -16.40
N VAL A 66 12.55 0.48 -16.05
CA VAL A 66 13.62 0.22 -15.07
C VAL A 66 14.63 -0.74 -15.66
N ASP A 67 15.82 -0.80 -15.08
CA ASP A 67 16.78 -1.86 -15.39
C ASP A 67 16.13 -3.24 -15.12
N ASN A 68 16.58 -4.25 -15.86
CA ASN A 68 15.96 -5.58 -15.79
C ASN A 68 15.97 -6.12 -14.35
N ASP A 69 14.84 -6.02 -13.70
CA ASP A 69 14.58 -6.53 -12.35
C ASP A 69 13.84 -7.89 -12.36
N GLY A 70 13.65 -8.47 -13.54
CA GLY A 70 12.98 -9.75 -13.73
C GLY A 70 11.45 -9.69 -13.57
N VAL A 71 10.85 -8.52 -13.41
CA VAL A 71 9.41 -8.34 -13.20
C VAL A 71 8.81 -7.53 -14.34
N GLU A 72 7.85 -8.12 -15.03
CA GLU A 72 7.05 -7.45 -16.05
C GLU A 72 5.59 -7.35 -15.61
N PHE A 73 5.02 -6.14 -15.58
CA PHE A 73 3.60 -5.94 -15.28
C PHE A 73 2.76 -6.04 -16.54
N GLU A 74 1.68 -6.83 -16.48
CA GLU A 74 0.71 -6.97 -17.59
C GLU A 74 -0.27 -5.78 -17.52
N MET A 75 -0.05 -4.72 -18.32
CA MET A 75 -0.80 -3.44 -18.29
C MET A 75 -2.31 -3.64 -18.43
N GLU A 76 -2.73 -4.55 -19.32
CA GLU A 76 -4.15 -4.84 -19.56
C GLU A 76 -4.84 -5.50 -18.37
N SER A 77 -4.05 -6.05 -17.44
CA SER A 77 -4.58 -6.68 -16.23
C SER A 77 -4.82 -5.69 -15.08
N VAL A 78 -4.40 -4.43 -15.23
CA VAL A 78 -4.57 -3.40 -14.20
C VAL A 78 -6.03 -2.97 -14.16
N VAL A 79 -6.68 -3.25 -13.03
CA VAL A 79 -8.07 -2.88 -12.76
C VAL A 79 -8.17 -2.28 -11.38
N ALA A 80 -8.91 -1.19 -11.25
CA ALA A 80 -9.24 -0.56 -9.98
C ALA A 80 -10.74 -0.68 -9.72
N GLU A 81 -11.10 -1.02 -8.49
CA GLU A 81 -12.49 -1.17 -8.03
C GLU A 81 -12.68 -0.47 -6.70
N GLU A 82 -13.85 0.13 -6.49
CA GLU A 82 -14.20 0.67 -5.18
C GLU A 82 -14.33 -0.44 -4.15
N ILE A 83 -13.69 -0.26 -2.99
CA ILE A 83 -13.92 -1.11 -1.83
C ILE A 83 -14.63 -0.29 -0.77
N ARG A 84 -15.74 -0.83 -0.28
CA ARG A 84 -16.42 -0.27 0.89
C ARG A 84 -15.83 -0.95 2.12
N ALA A 85 -15.02 -0.23 2.88
CA ALA A 85 -14.78 -0.61 4.26
C ALA A 85 -16.09 -0.43 5.04
N GLU A 86 -16.33 -1.27 6.05
CA GLU A 86 -17.60 -1.30 6.81
C GLU A 86 -17.95 0.03 7.51
N GLN A 87 -17.06 1.01 7.50
CA GLN A 87 -17.26 2.35 8.08
C GLN A 87 -16.73 3.43 7.13
N GLU A 88 -17.66 4.15 6.49
CA GLU A 88 -17.57 5.45 5.82
C GLU A 88 -16.38 5.78 4.88
N TYR A 89 -15.29 5.00 4.85
CA TYR A 89 -14.15 5.25 3.99
C TYR A 89 -14.29 4.48 2.67
N VAL A 90 -14.50 5.21 1.60
CA VAL A 90 -14.43 4.67 0.25
C VAL A 90 -12.96 4.51 -0.12
N GLY A 91 -12.48 3.28 -0.16
CA GLY A 91 -11.17 2.92 -0.68
C GLY A 91 -11.25 2.46 -2.13
N VAL A 92 -10.09 2.31 -2.75
CA VAL A 92 -9.97 1.73 -4.10
C VAL A 92 -8.93 0.61 -4.03
N ARG A 93 -9.34 -0.59 -4.47
CA ARG A 93 -8.44 -1.72 -4.65
C ARG A 93 -7.96 -1.77 -6.08
N VAL A 94 -6.66 -1.83 -6.27
CA VAL A 94 -6.03 -2.05 -7.55
C VAL A 94 -5.46 -3.45 -7.59
N THR A 95 -5.89 -4.23 -8.57
CA THR A 95 -5.34 -5.55 -8.85
C THR A 95 -4.64 -5.56 -10.20
N MET A 96 -3.56 -6.30 -10.28
CA MET A 96 -2.78 -6.47 -11.50
C MET A 96 -2.02 -7.79 -11.48
N ARG A 97 -1.48 -8.17 -12.62
CA ARG A 97 -0.61 -9.35 -12.74
C ARG A 97 0.80 -8.92 -13.10
N ALA A 98 1.76 -9.51 -12.41
CA ALA A 98 3.16 -9.44 -12.75
C ALA A 98 3.63 -10.80 -13.29
N ARG A 99 4.57 -10.77 -14.24
CA ARG A 99 5.24 -11.95 -14.75
C ARG A 99 6.68 -11.98 -14.25
N VAL A 100 7.09 -13.13 -13.73
CA VAL A 100 8.48 -13.44 -13.34
C VAL A 100 8.87 -14.75 -14.00
N GLY A 101 9.64 -14.67 -15.06
CA GLY A 101 9.88 -15.83 -15.94
C GLY A 101 8.56 -16.35 -16.51
N ASN A 102 8.22 -17.62 -16.19
CA ASN A 102 6.96 -18.24 -16.61
C ASN A 102 5.82 -18.11 -15.59
N ALA A 103 6.07 -17.57 -14.40
CA ALA A 103 5.08 -17.45 -13.35
C ALA A 103 4.27 -16.15 -13.50
N ARG A 104 2.95 -16.24 -13.32
CA ARG A 104 2.05 -15.10 -13.19
C ARG A 104 1.70 -14.92 -11.74
N ILE A 105 1.99 -13.76 -11.20
CA ILE A 105 1.85 -13.45 -9.78
C ILE A 105 0.82 -12.33 -9.64
N PRO A 106 -0.27 -12.52 -8.89
CA PRO A 106 -1.19 -11.46 -8.59
C PRO A 106 -0.51 -10.45 -7.65
N VAL A 107 -0.72 -9.17 -7.93
CA VAL A 107 -0.27 -8.03 -7.11
C VAL A 107 -1.48 -7.17 -6.81
N GLN A 108 -1.58 -6.72 -5.57
CA GLN A 108 -2.68 -5.90 -5.08
C GLN A 108 -2.14 -4.67 -4.36
N ALA A 109 -2.84 -3.55 -4.54
CA ALA A 109 -2.66 -2.35 -3.73
C ALA A 109 -4.03 -1.86 -3.27
N ASP A 110 -4.18 -1.62 -1.98
CA ASP A 110 -5.37 -1.04 -1.38
C ASP A 110 -5.08 0.43 -1.04
N ILE A 111 -5.93 1.32 -1.53
CA ILE A 111 -5.72 2.76 -1.44
C ILE A 111 -6.87 3.36 -0.67
N GLY A 112 -6.60 3.88 0.53
CA GLY A 112 -7.50 4.80 1.21
C GLY A 112 -7.32 6.20 0.65
N PHE A 113 -8.39 6.95 0.49
CA PHE A 113 -8.33 8.35 0.10
C PHE A 113 -8.78 9.23 1.27
N GLY A 114 -8.01 10.27 1.55
CA GLY A 114 -8.29 11.20 2.65
C GLY A 114 -7.46 12.46 2.51
N ASP A 115 -7.86 13.50 3.23
CA ASP A 115 -7.29 14.84 3.12
C ASP A 115 -6.31 15.19 4.24
N ALA A 116 -6.19 14.35 5.28
CA ALA A 116 -5.45 14.73 6.48
C ALA A 116 -4.40 13.72 6.91
N PHE A 117 -3.23 14.25 7.24
CA PHE A 117 -2.25 13.56 8.07
C PHE A 117 -2.33 14.08 9.50
N THR A 118 -2.18 13.21 10.46
CA THR A 118 -1.93 13.63 11.85
C THR A 118 -0.51 14.17 11.98
N LEU A 119 0.44 13.55 11.28
CA LEU A 119 1.83 13.98 11.17
C LEU A 119 2.26 13.93 9.70
N GLU A 120 3.18 14.83 9.31
CA GLU A 120 3.75 14.82 7.96
C GLU A 120 4.44 13.48 7.67
N PRO A 121 4.18 12.87 6.49
CA PRO A 121 4.86 11.65 6.08
C PRO A 121 6.37 11.86 5.96
N GLU A 122 7.11 10.84 6.33
CA GLU A 122 8.56 10.81 6.15
C GLU A 122 8.97 10.11 4.84
N GLU A 123 10.15 10.47 4.32
CA GLU A 123 10.74 9.73 3.21
C GLU A 123 11.54 8.54 3.75
N ILE A 124 11.22 7.36 3.28
CA ILE A 124 11.88 6.12 3.70
C ILE A 124 12.51 5.40 2.51
N GLU A 125 13.58 4.66 2.77
CA GLU A 125 14.14 3.68 1.85
C GLU A 125 13.57 2.30 2.20
N PHE A 126 12.71 1.76 1.32
CA PHE A 126 12.11 0.45 1.54
C PHE A 126 13.12 -0.67 1.21
N PRO A 127 13.31 -1.65 2.09
CA PRO A 127 14.30 -2.70 1.88
C PRO A 127 13.98 -3.56 0.66
N SER A 128 15.00 -3.92 -0.10
CA SER A 128 14.89 -4.88 -1.19
C SER A 128 15.25 -6.28 -0.71
N LEU A 129 14.48 -7.27 -1.16
CA LEU A 129 14.76 -8.69 -0.88
C LEU A 129 15.93 -9.25 -1.71
N LEU A 130 16.22 -8.58 -2.82
CA LEU A 130 17.32 -8.93 -3.73
C LEU A 130 18.29 -7.75 -3.78
N ASP A 131 19.45 -7.94 -4.37
CA ASP A 131 20.43 -6.87 -4.62
C ASP A 131 19.97 -5.99 -5.80
N LEU A 132 18.83 -5.31 -5.61
CA LEU A 132 18.18 -4.43 -6.57
C LEU A 132 18.03 -3.02 -5.97
N PRO A 133 17.91 -1.99 -6.82
CA PRO A 133 17.65 -0.63 -6.34
C PRO A 133 16.41 -0.56 -5.46
N ARG A 134 16.52 0.13 -4.34
CA ARG A 134 15.48 0.23 -3.32
C ARG A 134 14.50 1.36 -3.63
N PRO A 135 13.20 1.15 -3.38
CA PRO A 135 12.21 2.22 -3.47
C PRO A 135 12.46 3.32 -2.43
N ILE A 136 12.39 4.58 -2.86
CA ILE A 136 12.38 5.73 -1.94
C ILE A 136 10.98 6.34 -2.00
N LEU A 137 10.24 6.22 -0.91
CA LEU A 137 8.82 6.51 -0.84
C LEU A 137 8.48 7.40 0.34
N ARG A 138 7.40 8.17 0.23
CA ARG A 138 6.74 8.78 1.38
C ARG A 138 5.99 7.69 2.15
N ALA A 139 6.09 7.72 3.47
CA ALA A 139 5.46 6.73 4.34
C ALA A 139 4.95 7.37 5.63
N TYR A 140 4.03 6.69 6.27
CA TYR A 140 3.61 7.04 7.62
C TYR A 140 4.79 6.93 8.60
N THR A 141 4.83 7.85 9.56
CA THR A 141 5.68 7.70 10.74
C THR A 141 5.17 6.55 11.62
N LYS A 142 6.02 6.04 12.51
CA LYS A 142 5.61 4.99 13.46
C LYS A 142 4.42 5.42 14.31
N GLU A 143 4.41 6.68 14.74
CA GLU A 143 3.35 7.26 15.57
C GLU A 143 2.02 7.28 14.82
N THR A 144 2.01 7.71 13.56
CA THR A 144 0.81 7.73 12.72
C THR A 144 0.28 6.31 12.49
N ALA A 145 1.15 5.36 12.17
CA ALA A 145 0.76 3.97 11.93
C ALA A 145 0.20 3.30 13.18
N LEU A 146 0.76 3.59 14.35
CA LEU A 146 0.25 3.11 15.63
C LEU A 146 -1.11 3.72 15.95
N ALA A 147 -1.26 5.04 15.78
CA ALA A 147 -2.52 5.74 16.04
C ALA A 147 -3.66 5.17 15.17
N GLU A 148 -3.43 4.98 13.86
CA GLU A 148 -4.42 4.39 12.94
C GLU A 148 -4.80 2.96 13.37
N LYS A 149 -3.82 2.18 13.82
CA LYS A 149 -4.08 0.81 14.29
C LYS A 149 -4.88 0.78 15.59
N PHE A 150 -4.61 1.69 16.52
CA PHE A 150 -5.40 1.83 17.75
C PHE A 150 -6.81 2.28 17.45
N GLU A 151 -7.02 3.26 16.59
CA GLU A 151 -8.34 3.70 16.16
C GLU A 151 -9.15 2.54 15.57
N ALA A 152 -8.55 1.77 14.65
CA ALA A 152 -9.19 0.59 14.07
C ALA A 152 -9.57 -0.46 15.14
N MET A 153 -8.72 -0.68 16.14
CA MET A 153 -9.01 -1.63 17.23
C MET A 153 -10.16 -1.16 18.13
N VAL A 154 -10.22 0.13 18.46
CA VAL A 154 -11.31 0.71 19.25
C VAL A 154 -12.62 0.60 18.50
N THR A 155 -12.63 1.03 17.24
CA THR A 155 -13.83 1.02 16.40
C THR A 155 -14.36 -0.40 16.16
N LEU A 156 -13.48 -1.37 15.90
CA LEU A 156 -13.87 -2.78 15.76
C LEU A 156 -14.32 -3.39 17.10
N GLY A 157 -13.72 -2.99 18.23
CA GLY A 157 -14.12 -3.41 19.55
C GLY A 157 -15.53 -2.92 19.91
N GLU A 158 -15.87 -1.68 19.60
CA GLU A 158 -17.20 -1.12 19.79
C GLU A 158 -18.25 -1.82 18.89
N ALA A 159 -17.92 -2.10 17.64
CA ALA A 159 -18.81 -2.80 16.71
C ALA A 159 -19.03 -4.29 17.09
N ALA A 160 -18.06 -4.91 17.78
CA ALA A 160 -18.16 -6.29 18.24
C ALA A 160 -18.96 -6.44 19.55
N GLY A 161 -19.44 -5.33 20.14
CA GLY A 161 -20.29 -5.38 21.35
C GLY A 161 -19.59 -6.00 22.54
N VAL A 162 -18.31 -5.69 22.76
CA VAL A 162 -17.59 -6.09 23.98
C VAL A 162 -17.99 -5.12 25.09
N ASP A 163 -19.26 -5.17 25.47
CA ASP A 163 -19.72 -4.73 26.79
C ASP A 163 -19.16 -5.73 27.83
N GLY A 164 -18.20 -5.30 28.60
CA GLY A 164 -17.83 -5.99 29.80
C GLY A 164 -16.39 -6.49 29.94
N PHE A 165 -15.42 -5.60 29.98
CA PHE A 165 -14.24 -5.81 30.81
C PHE A 165 -14.45 -5.05 32.13
N GLU A 166 -15.15 -5.68 33.09
CA GLU A 166 -15.04 -5.31 34.50
C GLU A 166 -13.66 -5.79 34.97
N PHE A 167 -12.82 -4.84 35.32
CA PHE A 167 -11.62 -5.14 36.12
C PHE A 167 -12.05 -5.50 37.53
N GLN A 168 -11.86 -6.74 37.94
CA GLN A 168 -11.79 -7.15 39.34
C GLN A 168 -10.35 -7.08 39.82
#